data_317feea0dac93aada4da3bd77d8b0326
#
_entry.id   317feea0dac93aada4da3bd77d8b0326
#
_cell.length_a   1.000
_cell.length_b   1.000
_cell.length_c   1.000
_cell.angle_alpha   90.00
_cell.angle_beta   90.00
_cell.angle_gamma   90.00
#
_symmetry.space_group_name_H-M   'P 1'
#
loop_
_entity.id
_entity.type
_entity.pdbx_description
1 polymer ?
#
loop_
_entity_poly.entity_id
_entity_poly.type
_entity_poly.pdbx_seq_one_letter_code
_entity_poly.pdbx_strand_id
1 'polypeptide(L)'
;MNYHHFTILFVIMLVAFGFGAQVRVSGYRAAADNYDKVERAFHEASDHAGEALCGYGASAIITNRQAAYDVFMDSMCASLGILDDPSAREELKNYVPMFAVLEDEGFSIYFEDEYKRPDGYNYGTRTWTDYMPYAYADEDFVYRFTLSGYVTIWDEKGLINGTARIYNASPEELQEDELYEKLRKIRPGSFLFTKDKFCLVKQTAVIESVTEQMRYYVNAHNQKARAYGIGYDFAMPVIDNSAWERSIEHPGVLVMIQGYPIDVAGQIVYNQYAFVGAQLYKKEPYYLTKRNWHPTYHRRHCSMLALEGEEVLLKPVYSVEECVKRGAYACTECIPDGVYPPETIYPVWGRAENEDSS
;
A
#
# COMPACT_ATOMS: atom_id res chain seq x y z
N MET A 1 -14.57 -61.86 37.99
CA MET A 1 -13.90 -61.14 36.85
C MET A 1 -12.42 -61.13 37.18
N ASN A 2 -11.56 -61.82 36.40
CA ASN A 2 -10.14 -61.94 36.71
C ASN A 2 -9.44 -60.61 36.50
N TYR A 3 -8.56 -60.23 37.42
CA TYR A 3 -7.75 -58.99 37.34
C TYR A 3 -7.07 -58.77 35.99
N HIS A 4 -6.68 -59.86 35.30
CA HIS A 4 -6.08 -59.79 33.96
C HIS A 4 -7.01 -59.18 32.90
N HIS A 5 -8.31 -59.47 32.95
CA HIS A 5 -9.25 -58.91 31.98
C HIS A 5 -9.49 -57.39 32.20
N PHE A 6 -9.44 -56.94 33.45
CA PHE A 6 -9.55 -55.52 33.77
C PHE A 6 -8.29 -54.72 33.30
N THR A 7 -7.11 -55.33 33.50
CA THR A 7 -5.84 -54.74 33.05
C THR A 7 -5.81 -54.60 31.52
N ILE A 8 -6.20 -55.65 30.77
CA ILE A 8 -6.26 -55.64 29.32
C ILE A 8 -7.26 -54.56 28.83
N LEU A 9 -8.41 -54.48 29.41
CA LEU A 9 -9.45 -53.48 29.05
C LEU A 9 -8.96 -52.06 29.33
N PHE A 10 -8.27 -51.83 30.45
CA PHE A 10 -7.68 -50.53 30.81
C PHE A 10 -6.55 -50.12 29.82
N VAL A 11 -5.67 -51.08 29.44
CA VAL A 11 -4.63 -50.81 28.44
C VAL A 11 -5.23 -50.46 27.08
N ILE A 12 -6.27 -51.19 26.62
CA ILE A 12 -6.97 -50.87 25.37
C ILE A 12 -7.58 -49.49 25.42
N MET A 13 -8.21 -49.09 26.54
CA MET A 13 -8.76 -47.74 26.70
C MET A 13 -7.67 -46.68 26.69
N LEU A 14 -6.54 -46.91 27.36
CA LEU A 14 -5.40 -45.97 27.34
C LEU A 14 -4.81 -45.78 25.95
N VAL A 15 -4.67 -46.88 25.21
CA VAL A 15 -4.15 -46.84 23.81
C VAL A 15 -5.15 -46.10 22.91
N ALA A 16 -6.45 -46.40 23.02
CA ALA A 16 -7.50 -45.71 22.25
C ALA A 16 -7.58 -44.21 22.59
N PHE A 17 -7.46 -43.86 23.86
CA PHE A 17 -7.46 -42.47 24.31
C PHE A 17 -6.18 -41.73 23.83
N GLY A 18 -5.01 -42.37 23.97
CA GLY A 18 -3.72 -41.84 23.49
C GLY A 18 -3.72 -41.62 21.99
N PHE A 19 -4.24 -42.57 21.21
CA PHE A 19 -4.38 -42.43 19.75
C PHE A 19 -5.36 -41.31 19.39
N GLY A 20 -6.50 -41.23 20.05
CA GLY A 20 -7.49 -40.15 19.86
C GLY A 20 -6.90 -38.76 20.19
N ALA A 21 -6.11 -38.67 21.26
CA ALA A 21 -5.40 -37.43 21.62
C ALA A 21 -4.33 -37.05 20.58
N GLN A 22 -3.57 -38.03 20.10
CA GLN A 22 -2.54 -37.83 19.08
C GLN A 22 -3.14 -37.34 17.75
N VAL A 23 -4.24 -37.94 17.30
CA VAL A 23 -4.96 -37.52 16.09
C VAL A 23 -5.45 -36.07 16.23
N ARG A 24 -6.00 -35.69 17.39
CA ARG A 24 -6.40 -34.30 17.61
C ARG A 24 -5.23 -33.33 17.61
N VAL A 25 -4.13 -33.67 18.28
CA VAL A 25 -2.93 -32.81 18.31
C VAL A 25 -2.32 -32.67 16.92
N SER A 26 -2.26 -33.74 16.12
CA SER A 26 -1.79 -33.67 14.73
C SER A 26 -2.72 -32.83 13.85
N GLY A 27 -4.05 -32.93 14.05
CA GLY A 27 -5.02 -32.08 13.37
C GLY A 27 -4.83 -30.61 13.68
N TYR A 28 -4.65 -30.24 14.95
CA TYR A 28 -4.39 -28.83 15.34
C TYR A 28 -3.07 -28.29 14.78
N ARG A 29 -2.00 -29.12 14.74
CA ARG A 29 -0.73 -28.70 14.12
C ARG A 29 -0.91 -28.47 12.63
N ALA A 30 -1.54 -29.41 11.92
CA ALA A 30 -1.80 -29.24 10.50
C ALA A 30 -2.67 -28.00 10.20
N ALA A 31 -3.63 -27.68 11.06
CA ALA A 31 -4.43 -26.47 10.96
C ALA A 31 -3.56 -25.21 11.13
N ALA A 32 -2.68 -25.21 12.14
CA ALA A 32 -1.78 -24.10 12.38
C ALA A 32 -0.79 -23.89 11.22
N ASP A 33 -0.19 -24.99 10.71
CA ASP A 33 0.75 -24.93 9.59
C ASP A 33 0.09 -24.40 8.30
N ASN A 34 -1.16 -24.81 8.06
CA ASN A 34 -1.93 -24.30 6.91
C ASN A 34 -2.33 -22.83 7.10
N TYR A 35 -2.68 -22.45 8.33
CA TYR A 35 -2.93 -21.06 8.68
C TYR A 35 -1.72 -20.19 8.35
N ASP A 36 -0.56 -20.54 8.87
CA ASP A 36 0.70 -19.83 8.61
C ASP A 36 1.06 -19.80 7.12
N LYS A 37 0.69 -20.86 6.37
CA LYS A 37 0.89 -20.91 4.92
C LYS A 37 0.04 -19.87 4.20
N VAL A 38 -1.25 -19.79 4.52
CA VAL A 38 -2.17 -18.81 3.89
C VAL A 38 -1.77 -17.39 4.27
N GLU A 39 -1.40 -17.16 5.53
CA GLU A 39 -0.94 -15.85 6.01
C GLU A 39 0.31 -15.38 5.24
N ARG A 40 1.31 -16.24 5.14
CA ARG A 40 2.53 -15.92 4.36
C ARG A 40 2.21 -15.67 2.88
N ALA A 41 1.40 -16.52 2.26
CA ALA A 41 0.97 -16.35 0.88
C ALA A 41 0.28 -15.01 0.67
N PHE A 42 -0.55 -14.61 1.62
CA PHE A 42 -1.27 -13.35 1.57
C PHE A 42 -0.35 -12.14 1.74
N HIS A 43 0.60 -12.20 2.65
CA HIS A 43 1.61 -11.14 2.83
C HIS A 43 2.47 -10.98 1.57
N GLU A 44 3.05 -12.08 1.08
CA GLU A 44 3.85 -12.09 -0.15
C GLU A 44 3.07 -11.56 -1.36
N ALA A 45 1.82 -11.99 -1.53
CA ALA A 45 0.98 -11.53 -2.62
C ALA A 45 0.64 -10.03 -2.52
N SER A 46 0.42 -9.52 -1.30
CA SER A 46 0.17 -8.10 -1.07
C SER A 46 1.41 -7.25 -1.36
N ASP A 47 2.60 -7.72 -0.98
CA ASP A 47 3.86 -7.04 -1.28
C ASP A 47 4.13 -7.01 -2.79
N HIS A 48 3.96 -8.13 -3.49
CA HIS A 48 4.11 -8.20 -4.95
C HIS A 48 3.08 -7.29 -5.67
N ALA A 49 1.85 -7.21 -5.17
CA ALA A 49 0.84 -6.30 -5.71
C ALA A 49 1.25 -4.83 -5.52
N GLY A 50 1.81 -4.49 -4.35
CA GLY A 50 2.35 -3.17 -4.08
C GLY A 50 3.49 -2.81 -5.04
N GLU A 51 4.41 -3.74 -5.29
CA GLU A 51 5.50 -3.55 -6.26
C GLU A 51 4.97 -3.37 -7.69
N ALA A 52 3.98 -4.18 -8.09
CA ALA A 52 3.35 -4.10 -9.41
C ALA A 52 2.60 -2.79 -9.64
N LEU A 53 2.02 -2.22 -8.57
CA LEU A 53 1.33 -0.93 -8.64
C LEU A 53 2.26 0.19 -9.09
N CYS A 54 3.53 0.18 -8.64
CA CYS A 54 4.53 1.19 -8.97
C CYS A 54 5.09 1.13 -10.39
N GLY A 55 4.92 0.02 -11.09
CA GLY A 55 5.54 -0.24 -12.40
C GLY A 55 7.09 -0.21 -12.36
N TYR A 56 7.73 -1.14 -13.04
CA TYR A 56 9.19 -1.14 -13.17
C TYR A 56 9.66 0.09 -13.98
N GLY A 57 10.28 1.04 -13.30
CA GLY A 57 11.06 2.13 -13.95
C GLY A 57 10.25 3.33 -14.47
N ALA A 58 8.99 3.45 -14.16
CA ALA A 58 8.21 4.63 -14.52
C ALA A 58 8.09 5.62 -13.34
N SER A 59 8.07 6.89 -13.67
CA SER A 59 7.62 7.99 -12.83
C SER A 59 6.38 7.56 -12.02
N ALA A 60 6.36 7.81 -10.72
CA ALA A 60 5.36 7.41 -9.73
C ALA A 60 3.89 7.90 -9.99
N ILE A 61 3.53 8.17 -11.23
CA ILE A 61 2.28 8.83 -11.62
C ILE A 61 1.29 7.88 -12.31
N ILE A 62 1.72 6.69 -12.76
CA ILE A 62 0.82 5.76 -13.42
C ILE A 62 0.73 4.49 -12.57
N THR A 63 -0.26 4.47 -11.72
CA THR A 63 -0.65 3.28 -10.98
C THR A 63 -1.41 2.34 -11.91
N ASN A 64 -0.86 1.16 -12.14
CA ASN A 64 -1.58 0.12 -12.85
C ASN A 64 -2.36 -0.75 -11.86
N ARG A 65 -3.53 -0.28 -11.46
CA ARG A 65 -4.41 -0.93 -10.48
C ARG A 65 -4.75 -2.36 -10.86
N GLN A 66 -5.03 -2.58 -12.15
CA GLN A 66 -5.39 -3.91 -12.64
C GLN A 66 -4.19 -4.86 -12.57
N ALA A 67 -3.00 -4.42 -12.95
CA ALA A 67 -1.79 -5.24 -12.82
C ALA A 67 -1.50 -5.60 -11.36
N ALA A 68 -1.72 -4.68 -10.42
CA ALA A 68 -1.56 -4.96 -8.99
C ALA A 68 -2.52 -6.06 -8.51
N TYR A 69 -3.79 -6.00 -8.92
CA TYR A 69 -4.77 -7.04 -8.62
C TYR A 69 -4.39 -8.40 -9.25
N ASP A 70 -4.00 -8.39 -10.53
CA ASP A 70 -3.65 -9.62 -11.25
C ASP A 70 -2.43 -10.28 -10.62
N VAL A 71 -1.39 -9.51 -10.28
CA VAL A 71 -0.19 -9.99 -9.57
C VAL A 71 -0.52 -10.52 -8.18
N PHE A 72 -1.42 -9.85 -7.44
CA PHE A 72 -1.91 -10.36 -6.16
C PHE A 72 -2.52 -11.75 -6.32
N MET A 73 -3.45 -11.90 -7.25
CA MET A 73 -4.14 -13.18 -7.48
C MET A 73 -3.20 -14.26 -7.98
N ASP A 74 -2.28 -13.95 -8.89
CA ASP A 74 -1.27 -14.91 -9.39
C ASP A 74 -0.34 -15.37 -8.27
N SER A 75 0.15 -14.45 -7.45
CA SER A 75 1.02 -14.75 -6.31
C SER A 75 0.32 -15.62 -5.26
N MET A 76 -0.94 -15.28 -4.92
CA MET A 76 -1.77 -16.11 -4.03
C MET A 76 -1.95 -17.52 -4.58
N CYS A 77 -2.35 -17.64 -5.85
CA CYS A 77 -2.56 -18.95 -6.49
C CYS A 77 -1.27 -19.78 -6.54
N ALA A 78 -0.12 -19.16 -6.83
CA ALA A 78 1.18 -19.80 -6.83
C ALA A 78 1.55 -20.34 -5.44
N SER A 79 1.42 -19.52 -4.40
CA SER A 79 1.78 -19.90 -3.02
C SER A 79 0.83 -20.95 -2.43
N LEU A 80 -0.44 -20.96 -2.86
CA LEU A 80 -1.41 -21.98 -2.48
C LEU A 80 -1.29 -23.25 -3.32
N GLY A 81 -0.54 -23.22 -4.45
CA GLY A 81 -0.38 -24.37 -5.35
C GLY A 81 -1.58 -24.62 -6.28
N ILE A 82 -2.34 -23.58 -6.58
CA ILE A 82 -3.55 -23.62 -7.44
C ILE A 82 -3.41 -22.78 -8.71
N LEU A 83 -2.17 -22.45 -9.11
CA LEU A 83 -1.92 -21.55 -10.24
C LEU A 83 -2.50 -22.08 -11.55
N ASP A 84 -2.41 -23.41 -11.76
CA ASP A 84 -2.85 -24.09 -12.97
C ASP A 84 -4.32 -24.57 -12.89
N ASP A 85 -5.05 -24.19 -11.82
CA ASP A 85 -6.46 -24.54 -11.62
C ASP A 85 -7.36 -23.29 -11.72
N PRO A 86 -7.96 -23.04 -12.92
CA PRO A 86 -8.86 -21.88 -13.09
C PRO A 86 -10.09 -21.92 -12.19
N SER A 87 -10.59 -23.11 -11.82
CA SER A 87 -11.76 -23.25 -10.96
C SER A 87 -11.43 -22.83 -9.53
N ALA A 88 -10.31 -23.32 -8.99
CA ALA A 88 -9.83 -22.95 -7.67
C ALA A 88 -9.46 -21.46 -7.59
N ARG A 89 -8.95 -20.87 -8.70
CA ARG A 89 -8.72 -19.44 -8.80
C ARG A 89 -10.01 -18.63 -8.71
N GLU A 90 -11.07 -19.03 -9.41
CA GLU A 90 -12.36 -18.36 -9.33
C GLU A 90 -12.98 -18.52 -7.94
N GLU A 91 -12.82 -19.68 -7.32
CA GLU A 91 -13.26 -19.90 -5.94
C GLU A 91 -12.52 -18.98 -4.95
N LEU A 92 -11.19 -18.85 -5.07
CA LEU A 92 -10.39 -17.94 -4.23
C LEU A 92 -10.90 -16.50 -4.28
N LYS A 93 -11.33 -16.01 -5.45
CA LYS A 93 -11.89 -14.66 -5.60
C LYS A 93 -13.10 -14.41 -4.70
N ASN A 94 -13.88 -15.44 -4.41
CA ASN A 94 -15.07 -15.30 -3.56
C ASN A 94 -14.71 -15.04 -2.09
N TYR A 95 -13.49 -15.37 -1.67
CA TYR A 95 -12.96 -15.12 -0.33
C TYR A 95 -12.19 -13.79 -0.22
N VAL A 96 -12.02 -13.06 -1.34
CA VAL A 96 -11.44 -11.72 -1.40
C VAL A 96 -12.58 -10.72 -1.66
N PRO A 97 -13.26 -10.23 -0.62
CA PRO A 97 -14.43 -9.36 -0.77
C PRO A 97 -14.11 -8.02 -1.40
N MET A 98 -12.88 -7.55 -1.25
CA MET A 98 -12.41 -6.30 -1.85
C MET A 98 -10.89 -6.25 -1.99
N PHE A 99 -10.45 -5.47 -2.97
CA PHE A 99 -9.07 -5.08 -3.17
C PHE A 99 -9.03 -3.57 -3.41
N ALA A 100 -8.43 -2.81 -2.52
CA ALA A 100 -8.35 -1.36 -2.62
C ALA A 100 -6.95 -0.91 -2.99
N VAL A 101 -6.87 0.12 -3.82
CA VAL A 101 -5.63 0.82 -4.16
C VAL A 101 -5.71 2.22 -3.62
N LEU A 102 -4.78 2.56 -2.76
CA LEU A 102 -4.58 3.90 -2.20
C LEU A 102 -3.56 4.63 -3.06
N GLU A 103 -3.93 5.80 -3.55
CA GLU A 103 -3.08 6.69 -4.32
C GLU A 103 -2.90 8.02 -3.58
N ASP A 104 -2.09 8.93 -4.10
CA ASP A 104 -1.79 10.18 -3.39
C ASP A 104 -3.04 11.02 -3.11
N GLU A 105 -3.93 11.16 -4.08
CA GLU A 105 -5.09 12.05 -4.00
C GLU A 105 -6.41 11.35 -3.63
N GLY A 106 -6.41 10.03 -3.46
CA GLY A 106 -7.60 9.24 -3.17
C GLY A 106 -7.38 7.75 -3.41
N PHE A 107 -8.46 7.01 -3.54
CA PHE A 107 -8.41 5.54 -3.65
C PHE A 107 -9.50 5.00 -4.57
N SER A 108 -9.33 3.74 -4.97
CA SER A 108 -10.34 2.97 -5.71
C SER A 108 -10.41 1.56 -5.17
N ILE A 109 -11.58 0.95 -5.27
CA ILE A 109 -11.84 -0.42 -4.79
C ILE A 109 -12.25 -1.29 -5.97
N TYR A 110 -11.62 -2.46 -6.09
CA TYR A 110 -12.03 -3.52 -6.99
C TYR A 110 -13.02 -4.41 -6.26
N PHE A 111 -14.21 -4.50 -6.80
CA PHE A 111 -15.34 -5.19 -6.18
C PHE A 111 -16.17 -5.91 -7.23
N GLU A 112 -17.07 -6.76 -6.76
CA GLU A 112 -18.04 -7.40 -7.62
C GLU A 112 -19.29 -6.55 -7.74
N ASP A 113 -19.62 -6.16 -8.98
CA ASP A 113 -20.85 -5.46 -9.33
C ASP A 113 -21.84 -6.40 -10.00
N GLU A 114 -23.11 -6.06 -9.95
CA GLU A 114 -24.20 -6.87 -10.48
C GLU A 114 -25.07 -6.06 -11.43
N TYR A 115 -25.17 -6.52 -12.67
CA TYR A 115 -25.98 -5.90 -13.69
C TYR A 115 -27.20 -6.77 -13.98
N LYS A 116 -28.37 -6.15 -13.98
CA LYS A 116 -29.58 -6.79 -14.46
C LYS A 116 -29.65 -6.71 -15.98
N ARG A 117 -29.62 -7.86 -16.65
CA ARG A 117 -29.73 -7.91 -18.11
C ARG A 117 -31.19 -7.69 -18.54
N PRO A 118 -31.42 -7.28 -19.82
CA PRO A 118 -32.77 -7.13 -20.39
C PRO A 118 -33.61 -8.42 -20.36
N ASP A 119 -32.96 -9.58 -20.33
CA ASP A 119 -33.57 -10.90 -20.21
C ASP A 119 -34.01 -11.24 -18.76
N GLY A 120 -33.75 -10.36 -17.80
CA GLY A 120 -34.15 -10.51 -16.39
C GLY A 120 -33.14 -11.24 -15.52
N TYR A 121 -32.03 -11.76 -16.09
CA TYR A 121 -30.96 -12.40 -15.32
C TYR A 121 -29.98 -11.38 -14.76
N ASN A 122 -29.46 -11.66 -13.58
CA ASN A 122 -28.36 -10.90 -13.01
C ASN A 122 -27.04 -11.42 -13.56
N TYR A 123 -26.17 -10.49 -13.92
CA TYR A 123 -24.81 -10.76 -14.40
C TYR A 123 -23.82 -10.10 -13.45
N GLY A 124 -23.03 -10.93 -12.77
CA GLY A 124 -21.94 -10.45 -11.90
C GLY A 124 -20.69 -10.17 -12.73
N THR A 125 -20.07 -9.05 -12.47
CA THR A 125 -18.74 -8.71 -13.01
C THR A 125 -17.93 -8.00 -11.94
N ARG A 126 -16.61 -8.13 -12.02
CA ARG A 126 -15.72 -7.38 -11.12
C ARG A 126 -15.21 -6.15 -11.85
N THR A 127 -15.26 -5.02 -11.16
CA THR A 127 -14.90 -3.71 -11.72
C THR A 127 -14.28 -2.82 -10.65
N TRP A 128 -13.62 -1.76 -11.07
CA TRP A 128 -13.12 -0.70 -10.20
C TRP A 128 -14.20 0.33 -9.94
N THR A 129 -14.21 0.85 -8.72
CA THR A 129 -14.98 2.06 -8.41
C THR A 129 -14.43 3.25 -9.15
N ASP A 130 -15.23 4.30 -9.25
CA ASP A 130 -14.70 5.63 -9.53
C ASP A 130 -13.66 6.02 -8.46
N TYR A 131 -12.81 6.97 -8.81
CA TYR A 131 -11.78 7.47 -7.92
C TYR A 131 -12.40 8.27 -6.77
N MET A 132 -12.16 7.86 -5.54
CA MET A 132 -12.75 8.43 -4.32
C MET A 132 -11.69 9.26 -3.57
N PRO A 133 -11.94 10.56 -3.30
CA PRO A 133 -10.99 11.39 -2.59
C PRO A 133 -11.00 11.12 -1.07
N TYR A 134 -9.91 11.47 -0.41
CA TYR A 134 -9.85 11.57 1.06
C TYR A 134 -10.49 12.89 1.49
N ALA A 135 -11.79 12.87 1.73
CA ALA A 135 -12.58 14.06 1.95
C ALA A 135 -12.93 14.26 3.43
N TYR A 136 -12.93 15.52 3.83
CA TYR A 136 -13.42 15.99 5.12
C TYR A 136 -14.18 17.31 4.91
N ALA A 137 -15.23 17.55 5.65
CA ALA A 137 -15.98 18.80 5.59
C ALA A 137 -16.24 19.33 7.00
N ASP A 138 -16.09 20.62 7.16
CA ASP A 138 -16.61 21.36 8.30
C ASP A 138 -17.77 22.28 7.88
N GLU A 139 -18.19 23.21 8.75
CA GLU A 139 -19.32 24.11 8.49
C GLU A 139 -19.10 25.06 7.31
N ASP A 140 -17.85 25.33 6.93
CA ASP A 140 -17.51 26.39 5.96
C ASP A 140 -16.75 25.88 4.74
N PHE A 141 -16.03 24.78 4.86
CA PHE A 141 -15.16 24.28 3.81
C PHE A 141 -15.33 22.79 3.57
N VAL A 142 -15.05 22.38 2.35
CA VAL A 142 -14.80 20.97 2.01
C VAL A 142 -13.32 20.83 1.70
N TYR A 143 -12.71 19.84 2.32
CA TYR A 143 -11.28 19.54 2.19
C TYR A 143 -11.08 18.22 1.46
N ARG A 144 -10.04 18.17 0.62
CA ARG A 144 -9.53 16.94 0.05
C ARG A 144 -8.05 16.87 0.38
N PHE A 145 -7.66 15.83 1.06
CA PHE A 145 -6.26 15.61 1.44
C PHE A 145 -5.53 14.74 0.43
N THR A 146 -4.21 14.92 0.37
CA THR A 146 -3.31 13.99 -0.30
C THR A 146 -2.46 13.26 0.74
N LEU A 147 -1.98 12.06 0.42
CA LEU A 147 -1.06 11.34 1.31
C LEU A 147 0.25 12.12 1.45
N SER A 148 0.70 12.79 0.39
CA SER A 148 1.91 13.64 0.36
C SER A 148 1.80 14.91 1.21
N GLY A 149 0.62 15.22 1.77
CA GLY A 149 0.45 16.31 2.73
C GLY A 149 -0.12 17.60 2.17
N TYR A 150 -0.54 17.64 0.91
CA TYR A 150 -1.29 18.78 0.36
C TYR A 150 -2.76 18.68 0.75
N VAL A 151 -3.42 19.84 0.79
CA VAL A 151 -4.87 19.97 0.97
C VAL A 151 -5.46 20.83 -0.11
N THR A 152 -6.56 20.37 -0.70
CA THR A 152 -7.44 21.18 -1.54
C THR A 152 -8.59 21.68 -0.68
N ILE A 153 -8.80 23.00 -0.63
CA ILE A 153 -9.84 23.65 0.16
C ILE A 153 -10.86 24.22 -0.81
N TRP A 154 -12.09 23.78 -0.72
CA TRP A 154 -13.21 24.37 -1.44
C TRP A 154 -13.90 25.42 -0.55
N ASP A 155 -13.66 26.68 -0.87
CA ASP A 155 -14.26 27.86 -0.22
C ASP A 155 -15.47 28.32 -1.02
N GLU A 156 -16.62 27.75 -0.75
CA GLU A 156 -17.87 28.13 -1.41
C GLU A 156 -18.37 29.54 -0.94
N LYS A 157 -18.06 29.91 0.29
CA LYS A 157 -18.51 31.16 0.90
C LYS A 157 -17.58 32.33 0.61
N GLY A 158 -16.41 32.12 0.03
CA GLY A 158 -15.41 33.14 -0.25
C GLY A 158 -14.78 33.76 1.00
N LEU A 159 -14.58 32.94 2.05
CA LEU A 159 -14.02 33.40 3.32
C LEU A 159 -12.54 33.75 3.23
N ILE A 160 -11.80 33.08 2.34
CA ILE A 160 -10.35 33.26 2.17
C ILE A 160 -10.07 34.58 1.44
N ASN A 161 -10.69 34.81 0.28
CA ASN A 161 -10.38 35.96 -0.57
C ASN A 161 -11.65 36.74 -1.09
N GLY A 162 -12.80 36.56 -0.47
CA GLY A 162 -14.04 37.25 -0.84
C GLY A 162 -14.76 36.65 -2.06
N THR A 163 -14.25 35.62 -2.68
CA THR A 163 -14.85 34.93 -3.83
C THR A 163 -14.81 33.42 -3.64
N ALA A 164 -15.89 32.73 -4.04
CA ALA A 164 -15.93 31.28 -4.04
C ALA A 164 -14.85 30.74 -4.95
N ARG A 165 -13.96 29.90 -4.42
CA ARG A 165 -12.82 29.35 -5.16
C ARG A 165 -12.25 28.09 -4.51
N ILE A 166 -11.48 27.34 -5.30
CA ILE A 166 -10.69 26.20 -4.85
C ILE A 166 -9.23 26.65 -4.65
N TYR A 167 -8.66 26.27 -3.52
CA TYR A 167 -7.27 26.53 -3.15
C TYR A 167 -6.54 25.22 -2.93
N ASN A 168 -5.30 25.13 -3.40
CA ASN A 168 -4.40 24.02 -3.10
C ASN A 168 -3.25 24.59 -2.28
N ALA A 169 -2.95 23.97 -1.15
CA ALA A 169 -1.91 24.45 -0.27
C ALA A 169 -1.18 23.30 0.44
N SER A 170 0.10 23.50 0.68
CA SER A 170 0.88 22.75 1.65
C SER A 170 0.68 23.32 3.07
N PRO A 171 1.01 22.57 4.13
CA PRO A 171 0.97 23.10 5.50
C PRO A 171 1.85 24.34 5.70
N GLU A 172 2.97 24.44 5.00
CA GLU A 172 3.89 25.57 5.04
C GLU A 172 3.25 26.81 4.39
N GLU A 173 2.67 26.68 3.21
CA GLU A 173 1.95 27.77 2.52
C GLU A 173 0.77 28.28 3.35
N LEU A 174 0.02 27.40 4.00
CA LEU A 174 -1.07 27.79 4.89
C LEU A 174 -0.61 28.67 6.07
N GLN A 175 0.64 28.50 6.52
CA GLN A 175 1.20 29.26 7.63
C GLN A 175 1.86 30.57 7.19
N GLU A 176 2.50 30.62 6.04
CA GLU A 176 3.38 31.69 5.61
C GLU A 176 2.74 32.62 4.56
N ASP A 177 1.93 32.07 3.65
CA ASP A 177 1.36 32.86 2.56
C ASP A 177 0.34 33.92 3.05
N GLU A 178 0.50 35.14 2.57
CA GLU A 178 -0.39 36.30 2.84
C GLU A 178 -1.85 36.02 2.42
N LEU A 179 -2.05 35.17 1.41
CA LEU A 179 -3.37 34.75 0.95
C LEU A 179 -4.26 34.22 2.09
N TYR A 180 -3.66 33.48 3.02
CA TYR A 180 -4.37 32.87 4.14
C TYR A 180 -4.37 33.72 5.42
N GLU A 181 -3.77 34.92 5.40
CA GLU A 181 -3.67 35.80 6.58
C GLU A 181 -5.04 36.16 7.14
N LYS A 182 -6.02 36.48 6.27
CA LYS A 182 -7.39 36.81 6.67
C LYS A 182 -8.03 35.59 7.37
N LEU A 183 -7.87 34.39 6.82
CA LEU A 183 -8.43 33.17 7.41
C LEU A 183 -7.77 32.85 8.75
N ARG A 184 -6.44 33.00 8.87
CA ARG A 184 -5.73 32.86 10.16
C ARG A 184 -6.27 33.79 11.23
N LYS A 185 -6.64 35.03 10.89
CA LYS A 185 -7.23 36.04 11.83
C LYS A 185 -8.65 35.66 12.23
N ILE A 186 -9.47 35.18 11.30
CA ILE A 186 -10.87 34.80 11.55
C ILE A 186 -10.97 33.49 12.31
N ARG A 187 -10.11 32.54 11.99
CA ARG A 187 -10.11 31.18 12.57
C ARG A 187 -8.72 30.72 13.08
N PRO A 188 -8.16 31.40 14.10
CA PRO A 188 -6.83 31.13 14.61
C PRO A 188 -6.70 29.68 15.21
N GLY A 189 -7.82 29.07 15.59
CA GLY A 189 -7.88 27.71 16.12
C GLY A 189 -8.07 26.60 15.08
N SER A 190 -8.15 26.95 13.77
CA SER A 190 -8.32 25.95 12.71
C SER A 190 -7.12 24.96 12.68
N PHE A 191 -7.43 23.72 12.38
CA PHE A 191 -6.42 22.68 12.19
C PHE A 191 -5.43 23.01 11.05
N LEU A 192 -5.85 23.81 10.07
CA LEU A 192 -5.04 24.23 8.92
C LEU A 192 -3.73 24.95 9.34
N PHE A 193 -3.73 25.63 10.48
CA PHE A 193 -2.61 26.48 10.93
C PHE A 193 -1.74 25.85 12.03
N THR A 194 -1.97 24.59 12.34
CA THR A 194 -1.16 23.85 13.34
C THR A 194 -0.78 22.51 12.75
N LYS A 195 0.52 22.27 12.54
CA LYS A 195 1.05 21.06 11.88
C LYS A 195 0.50 19.77 12.50
N ASP A 196 0.54 19.65 13.83
CA ASP A 196 0.08 18.43 14.51
C ASP A 196 -1.42 18.20 14.32
N LYS A 197 -2.23 19.27 14.41
CA LYS A 197 -3.67 19.17 14.17
C LYS A 197 -3.98 18.86 12.71
N PHE A 198 -3.24 19.45 11.77
CA PHE A 198 -3.37 19.17 10.35
C PHE A 198 -3.10 17.69 10.04
N CYS A 199 -1.99 17.16 10.55
CA CYS A 199 -1.65 15.76 10.39
C CYS A 199 -2.73 14.84 10.98
N LEU A 200 -3.22 15.14 12.17
CA LEU A 200 -4.27 14.35 12.82
C LEU A 200 -5.58 14.36 12.01
N VAL A 201 -6.04 15.53 11.55
CA VAL A 201 -7.28 15.63 10.74
C VAL A 201 -7.10 14.95 9.39
N LYS A 202 -5.94 15.11 8.73
CA LYS A 202 -5.62 14.40 7.49
C LYS A 202 -5.68 12.88 7.70
N GLN A 203 -5.00 12.35 8.71
CA GLN A 203 -5.01 10.92 9.01
C GLN A 203 -6.43 10.40 9.28
N THR A 204 -7.18 11.12 10.12
CA THR A 204 -8.58 10.78 10.42
C THR A 204 -9.42 10.75 9.13
N ALA A 205 -9.33 11.77 8.30
CA ALA A 205 -10.08 11.86 7.04
C ALA A 205 -9.74 10.70 6.08
N VAL A 206 -8.45 10.33 5.96
CA VAL A 206 -8.03 9.20 5.13
C VAL A 206 -8.60 7.89 5.67
N ILE A 207 -8.43 7.63 6.97
CA ILE A 207 -8.90 6.40 7.62
C ILE A 207 -10.43 6.27 7.50
N GLU A 208 -11.16 7.33 7.81
CA GLU A 208 -12.62 7.32 7.77
C GLU A 208 -13.13 7.12 6.33
N SER A 209 -12.59 7.86 5.35
CA SER A 209 -12.98 7.72 3.95
C SER A 209 -12.78 6.30 3.44
N VAL A 210 -11.61 5.71 3.70
CA VAL A 210 -11.29 4.35 3.26
C VAL A 210 -12.16 3.32 4.00
N THR A 211 -12.24 3.41 5.33
CA THR A 211 -12.96 2.42 6.16
C THR A 211 -14.46 2.41 5.86
N GLU A 212 -15.07 3.56 5.63
CA GLU A 212 -16.49 3.66 5.29
C GLU A 212 -16.80 2.94 3.97
N GLN A 213 -16.01 3.21 2.94
CA GLN A 213 -16.18 2.57 1.64
C GLN A 213 -15.87 1.07 1.68
N MET A 214 -14.80 0.67 2.38
CA MET A 214 -14.51 -0.75 2.58
C MET A 214 -15.69 -1.47 3.24
N ARG A 215 -16.26 -0.90 4.30
CA ARG A 215 -17.43 -1.46 4.98
C ARG A 215 -18.63 -1.61 4.04
N TYR A 216 -18.86 -0.61 3.19
CA TYR A 216 -19.91 -0.67 2.18
C TYR A 216 -19.71 -1.84 1.22
N TYR A 217 -18.52 -2.00 0.64
CA TYR A 217 -18.26 -3.05 -0.34
C TYR A 217 -18.17 -4.45 0.27
N VAL A 218 -17.67 -4.58 1.49
CA VAL A 218 -17.73 -5.86 2.23
C VAL A 218 -19.19 -6.27 2.51
N ASN A 219 -20.03 -5.34 2.90
CA ASN A 219 -21.45 -5.62 3.10
C ASN A 219 -22.17 -5.97 1.78
N ALA A 220 -21.84 -5.31 0.68
CA ALA A 220 -22.36 -5.65 -0.64
C ALA A 220 -21.92 -7.06 -1.07
N HIS A 221 -20.66 -7.43 -0.80
CA HIS A 221 -20.16 -8.78 -1.05
C HIS A 221 -20.89 -9.83 -0.23
N ASN A 222 -21.16 -9.58 1.05
CA ASN A 222 -21.91 -10.49 1.94
C ASN A 222 -23.29 -10.86 1.38
N GLN A 223 -23.94 -9.94 0.69
CA GLN A 223 -25.25 -10.22 0.08
C GLN A 223 -25.15 -11.27 -1.04
N LYS A 224 -24.00 -11.33 -1.72
CA LYS A 224 -23.71 -12.24 -2.84
C LYS A 224 -23.02 -13.53 -2.38
N ALA A 225 -22.22 -13.47 -1.33
CA ALA A 225 -21.43 -14.59 -0.81
C ALA A 225 -22.26 -15.86 -0.54
N ARG A 226 -23.50 -15.68 -0.09
CA ARG A 226 -24.45 -16.79 0.12
C ARG A 226 -24.79 -17.54 -1.15
N ALA A 227 -24.83 -16.87 -2.30
CA ALA A 227 -25.05 -17.50 -3.62
C ALA A 227 -23.86 -18.37 -4.04
N TYR A 228 -22.66 -18.09 -3.53
CA TYR A 228 -21.44 -18.89 -3.74
C TYR A 228 -21.28 -20.03 -2.72
N GLY A 229 -22.28 -20.26 -1.86
CA GLY A 229 -22.23 -21.30 -0.82
C GLY A 229 -21.45 -20.89 0.44
N ILE A 230 -21.09 -19.62 0.59
CA ILE A 230 -20.43 -19.12 1.80
C ILE A 230 -21.48 -18.90 2.88
N GLY A 231 -21.39 -19.66 3.97
CA GLY A 231 -22.38 -19.70 5.05
C GLY A 231 -22.13 -18.70 6.19
N TYR A 232 -21.19 -17.77 6.06
CA TYR A 232 -20.87 -16.75 7.06
C TYR A 232 -20.81 -15.37 6.41
N ASP A 233 -20.89 -14.32 7.22
CA ASP A 233 -20.72 -12.95 6.75
C ASP A 233 -19.27 -12.48 6.97
N PHE A 234 -18.71 -11.83 5.96
CA PHE A 234 -17.43 -11.15 6.08
C PHE A 234 -17.57 -9.97 7.04
N ALA A 235 -16.60 -9.82 7.94
CA ALA A 235 -16.59 -8.75 8.92
C ALA A 235 -15.37 -7.88 8.75
N MET A 236 -15.56 -6.57 8.83
CA MET A 236 -14.42 -5.64 8.84
C MET A 236 -13.54 -5.93 10.06
N PRO A 237 -12.24 -6.11 9.85
CA PRO A 237 -11.29 -6.29 10.93
C PRO A 237 -11.17 -5.03 11.78
N VAL A 238 -10.85 -5.21 13.05
CA VAL A 238 -10.38 -4.11 13.88
C VAL A 238 -8.92 -3.89 13.56
N ILE A 239 -8.62 -2.77 12.91
CA ILE A 239 -7.26 -2.40 12.53
C ILE A 239 -6.71 -1.48 13.61
N ASP A 240 -5.56 -1.84 14.16
CA ASP A 240 -4.86 -1.02 15.13
C ASP A 240 -4.42 0.32 14.50
N ASN A 241 -4.53 1.42 15.27
CA ASN A 241 -4.16 2.75 14.79
C ASN A 241 -2.73 2.80 14.26
N SER A 242 -1.79 2.11 14.90
CA SER A 242 -0.40 2.06 14.43
C SER A 242 -0.24 1.33 13.09
N ALA A 243 -1.11 0.37 12.78
CA ALA A 243 -1.14 -0.29 11.48
C ALA A 243 -1.72 0.66 10.41
N TRP A 244 -2.77 1.41 10.76
CA TRP A 244 -3.31 2.45 9.89
C TRP A 244 -2.27 3.53 9.57
N GLU A 245 -1.63 4.10 10.59
CA GLU A 245 -0.62 5.15 10.43
C GLU A 245 0.45 4.74 9.41
N ARG A 246 0.96 3.52 9.51
CA ARG A 246 1.94 2.99 8.56
C ARG A 246 1.38 2.79 7.14
N SER A 247 0.10 2.43 7.03
CA SER A 247 -0.54 2.08 5.74
C SER A 247 -0.99 3.30 4.94
N ILE A 248 -1.22 4.46 5.58
CA ILE A 248 -1.81 5.65 4.96
C ILE A 248 -0.81 6.79 4.71
N GLU A 249 0.45 6.60 5.05
CA GLU A 249 1.48 7.63 4.77
C GLU A 249 1.89 7.63 3.29
N HIS A 250 1.72 6.49 2.61
CA HIS A 250 2.16 6.30 1.23
C HIS A 250 1.11 5.56 0.40
N PRO A 251 1.09 5.75 -0.93
CA PRO A 251 0.30 4.93 -1.83
C PRO A 251 0.56 3.43 -1.61
N GLY A 252 -0.48 2.61 -1.76
CA GLY A 252 -0.35 1.18 -1.52
C GLY A 252 -1.62 0.40 -1.85
N VAL A 253 -1.60 -0.88 -1.55
CA VAL A 253 -2.75 -1.76 -1.70
C VAL A 253 -3.30 -2.17 -0.34
N LEU A 254 -4.62 -2.23 -0.23
CA LEU A 254 -5.32 -2.75 0.92
C LEU A 254 -6.21 -3.91 0.47
N VAL A 255 -5.92 -5.09 0.96
CA VAL A 255 -6.65 -6.31 0.57
C VAL A 255 -7.23 -6.97 1.79
N MET A 256 -8.39 -7.58 1.62
CA MET A 256 -9.00 -8.42 2.62
C MET A 256 -9.22 -9.82 2.05
N ILE A 257 -8.83 -10.83 2.80
CA ILE A 257 -9.22 -12.22 2.58
C ILE A 257 -9.81 -12.76 3.87
N GLN A 258 -10.90 -13.49 3.78
CA GLN A 258 -11.55 -14.06 4.96
C GLN A 258 -12.22 -15.38 4.62
N GLY A 259 -12.10 -16.34 5.55
CA GLY A 259 -12.84 -17.58 5.51
C GLY A 259 -12.43 -18.55 4.41
N TYR A 260 -11.25 -18.37 3.79
CA TYR A 260 -10.76 -19.31 2.80
C TYR A 260 -10.67 -20.73 3.41
N PRO A 261 -11.32 -21.74 2.79
CA PRO A 261 -11.38 -23.08 3.35
C PRO A 261 -10.01 -23.75 3.30
N ILE A 262 -9.59 -24.27 4.43
CA ILE A 262 -8.37 -25.07 4.55
C ILE A 262 -8.78 -26.49 4.95
N ASP A 263 -8.41 -27.47 4.13
CA ASP A 263 -8.61 -28.87 4.48
C ASP A 263 -7.53 -29.32 5.48
N VAL A 264 -7.98 -29.64 6.68
CA VAL A 264 -7.11 -30.19 7.73
C VAL A 264 -7.59 -31.58 8.06
N ALA A 265 -6.91 -32.58 7.53
CA ALA A 265 -7.20 -33.99 7.79
C ALA A 265 -8.68 -34.38 7.52
N GLY A 266 -9.27 -33.84 6.45
CA GLY A 266 -10.67 -34.07 6.08
C GLY A 266 -11.68 -33.20 6.82
N GLN A 267 -11.23 -32.21 7.58
CA GLN A 267 -12.10 -31.18 8.18
C GLN A 267 -11.78 -29.82 7.58
N ILE A 268 -12.80 -29.17 7.04
CA ILE A 268 -12.67 -27.81 6.52
C ILE A 268 -12.61 -26.83 7.71
N VAL A 269 -11.48 -26.14 7.87
CA VAL A 269 -11.30 -25.08 8.85
C VAL A 269 -11.34 -23.76 8.11
N TYR A 270 -12.23 -22.86 8.52
CA TYR A 270 -12.36 -21.52 7.95
C TYR A 270 -11.43 -20.55 8.66
N ASN A 271 -10.65 -19.82 7.90
CA ASN A 271 -9.76 -18.79 8.41
C ASN A 271 -10.43 -17.44 8.47
N GLN A 272 -10.27 -16.77 9.60
CA GLN A 272 -10.67 -15.38 9.75
C GLN A 272 -9.45 -14.48 9.56
N TYR A 273 -9.03 -14.29 8.31
CA TYR A 273 -8.01 -13.28 8.05
C TYR A 273 -8.65 -11.97 7.74
N ALA A 274 -7.94 -11.03 8.21
CA ALA A 274 -8.29 -9.67 8.02
C ALA A 274 -7.03 -8.88 7.69
N PHE A 275 -6.96 -8.33 6.53
CA PHE A 275 -6.29 -7.10 6.24
C PHE A 275 -4.75 -7.06 6.32
N VAL A 276 -4.11 -6.88 5.18
CA VAL A 276 -2.71 -6.45 5.06
C VAL A 276 -2.65 -5.24 4.13
N GLY A 277 -1.99 -4.18 4.58
CA GLY A 277 -1.61 -3.08 3.71
C GLY A 277 -0.17 -3.28 3.25
N ALA A 278 0.07 -3.39 1.96
CA ALA A 278 1.41 -3.25 1.40
C ALA A 278 1.67 -1.78 1.12
N GLN A 279 2.73 -1.22 1.70
CA GLN A 279 3.12 0.17 1.48
C GLN A 279 4.02 0.27 0.26
N LEU A 280 3.72 1.23 -0.60
CA LEU A 280 4.65 1.68 -1.62
C LEU A 280 5.59 2.71 -1.00
N TYR A 281 6.83 2.31 -0.75
CA TYR A 281 7.86 3.32 -0.51
C TYR A 281 7.96 4.17 -1.77
N LYS A 282 7.64 5.43 -1.67
CA LYS A 282 7.95 6.41 -2.70
C LYS A 282 9.47 6.43 -2.81
N LYS A 283 10.02 5.71 -3.80
CA LYS A 283 11.45 5.81 -4.09
C LYS A 283 11.70 7.26 -4.40
N GLU A 284 12.43 7.95 -3.54
CA GLU A 284 12.82 9.33 -3.81
C GLU A 284 13.59 9.38 -5.13
N PRO A 285 13.22 10.29 -6.02
CA PRO A 285 13.94 10.42 -7.27
C PRO A 285 15.36 10.96 -7.03
N TYR A 286 16.32 10.34 -7.69
CA TYR A 286 17.68 10.85 -7.78
C TYR A 286 17.81 11.68 -9.04
N TYR A 287 18.48 12.82 -8.91
CA TYR A 287 18.78 13.72 -10.01
C TYR A 287 20.24 13.59 -10.36
N LEU A 288 20.53 13.26 -11.62
CA LEU A 288 21.90 13.18 -12.10
C LEU A 288 22.35 14.54 -12.61
N THR A 289 23.51 14.98 -12.11
CA THR A 289 24.22 16.12 -12.63
C THR A 289 25.54 15.66 -13.25
N LYS A 290 26.02 16.39 -14.24
CA LYS A 290 27.32 16.14 -14.83
C LYS A 290 28.28 17.16 -14.27
N ARG A 291 29.01 16.81 -13.23
CA ARG A 291 30.06 17.65 -12.66
C ARG A 291 31.40 17.08 -13.03
N ASN A 292 32.25 17.94 -13.54
CA ASN A 292 33.59 17.58 -14.06
C ASN A 292 33.47 16.51 -15.16
N TRP A 293 33.96 15.30 -14.94
CA TRP A 293 34.05 14.23 -15.94
C TRP A 293 33.22 13.00 -15.59
N HIS A 294 32.54 12.98 -14.43
CA HIS A 294 31.65 11.88 -14.01
C HIS A 294 30.26 12.41 -13.61
N PRO A 295 29.19 11.65 -13.88
CA PRO A 295 27.88 11.97 -13.38
C PRO A 295 27.80 11.74 -11.87
N THR A 296 27.06 12.61 -11.17
CA THR A 296 26.79 12.51 -9.73
C THR A 296 25.30 12.48 -9.52
N TYR A 297 24.80 11.59 -8.63
CA TYR A 297 23.38 11.54 -8.28
C TYR A 297 23.11 12.18 -6.92
N HIS A 298 22.00 12.94 -6.87
CA HIS A 298 21.59 13.77 -5.74
C HIS A 298 20.15 13.48 -5.35
N ARG A 299 19.80 13.74 -4.10
CA ARG A 299 18.39 13.83 -3.65
C ARG A 299 17.81 15.18 -4.09
N ARG A 300 16.46 15.25 -4.18
CA ARG A 300 15.70 16.42 -4.69
C ARG A 300 16.07 17.75 -4.01
N HIS A 301 16.33 17.75 -2.71
CA HIS A 301 16.58 18.96 -1.93
C HIS A 301 18.09 19.20 -1.68
N CYS A 302 18.94 18.61 -2.48
CA CYS A 302 20.39 18.81 -2.35
C CYS A 302 20.78 20.24 -2.75
N SER A 303 21.49 20.92 -1.87
CA SER A 303 22.06 22.26 -2.15
C SER A 303 22.97 22.28 -3.38
N MET A 304 23.63 21.17 -3.66
CA MET A 304 24.51 21.02 -4.82
C MET A 304 23.77 20.95 -6.16
N LEU A 305 22.47 20.62 -6.18
CA LEU A 305 21.63 20.67 -7.39
C LEU A 305 21.34 22.10 -7.86
N ALA A 306 21.37 23.05 -6.95
CA ALA A 306 21.07 24.46 -7.22
C ALA A 306 22.30 25.29 -7.66
N LEU A 307 23.48 24.69 -7.69
CA LEU A 307 24.72 25.39 -8.09
C LEU A 307 24.74 25.63 -9.59
N GLU A 308 24.93 26.87 -9.96
CA GLU A 308 24.95 27.38 -11.32
C GLU A 308 25.93 26.60 -12.24
N GLY A 309 25.45 26.23 -13.42
CA GLY A 309 26.24 25.64 -14.48
C GLY A 309 26.27 24.12 -14.56
N GLU A 310 25.53 23.41 -13.73
CA GLU A 310 25.41 21.95 -13.85
C GLU A 310 24.25 21.56 -14.75
N GLU A 311 24.53 20.76 -15.77
CA GLU A 311 23.51 20.15 -16.63
C GLU A 311 22.76 19.08 -15.86
N VAL A 312 21.55 19.37 -15.41
CA VAL A 312 20.65 18.37 -14.83
C VAL A 312 20.18 17.46 -15.95
N LEU A 313 20.57 16.20 -15.91
CA LEU A 313 20.05 15.21 -16.85
C LEU A 313 18.54 15.08 -16.68
N LEU A 314 17.80 15.40 -17.71
CA LEU A 314 16.37 15.73 -17.78
C LEU A 314 15.38 14.68 -17.24
N LYS A 315 15.82 13.49 -16.81
CA LYS A 315 14.94 12.47 -16.26
C LYS A 315 15.44 11.98 -14.91
N PRO A 316 14.64 12.12 -13.85
CA PRO A 316 14.98 11.56 -12.55
C PRO A 316 15.12 10.03 -12.63
N VAL A 317 16.01 9.49 -11.82
CA VAL A 317 16.30 8.06 -11.69
C VAL A 317 15.78 7.60 -10.33
N TYR A 318 15.06 6.49 -10.27
CA TYR A 318 14.38 6.07 -9.05
C TYR A 318 15.08 4.95 -8.27
N SER A 319 16.28 4.53 -8.69
CA SER A 319 17.08 3.58 -7.95
C SER A 319 18.57 3.92 -7.99
N VAL A 320 19.26 3.66 -6.88
CA VAL A 320 20.72 3.80 -6.80
C VAL A 320 21.41 2.87 -7.80
N GLU A 321 20.88 1.66 -7.99
CA GLU A 321 21.42 0.71 -8.95
C GLU A 321 21.42 1.26 -10.39
N GLU A 322 20.34 1.93 -10.77
CA GLU A 322 20.25 2.56 -12.10
C GLU A 322 21.20 3.76 -12.22
N CYS A 323 21.39 4.54 -11.15
CA CYS A 323 22.38 5.60 -11.11
C CYS A 323 23.79 5.04 -11.33
N VAL A 324 24.12 3.95 -10.62
CA VAL A 324 25.42 3.27 -10.74
C VAL A 324 25.61 2.65 -12.13
N LYS A 325 24.58 2.03 -12.71
CA LYS A 325 24.61 1.53 -14.11
C LYS A 325 24.90 2.63 -15.13
N ARG A 326 24.52 3.86 -14.83
CA ARG A 326 24.83 5.05 -15.65
C ARG A 326 26.21 5.65 -15.35
N GLY A 327 26.98 4.99 -14.48
CA GLY A 327 28.31 5.44 -14.06
C GLY A 327 28.30 6.62 -13.10
N ALA A 328 27.18 6.89 -12.42
CA ALA A 328 27.05 7.98 -11.50
C ALA A 328 27.52 7.61 -10.08
N TYR A 329 28.17 8.55 -9.41
CA TYR A 329 28.61 8.46 -8.02
C TYR A 329 27.67 9.22 -7.09
N ALA A 330 27.69 8.88 -5.81
CA ALA A 330 26.87 9.54 -4.81
C ALA A 330 27.37 10.99 -4.55
N CYS A 331 26.44 11.89 -4.28
CA CYS A 331 26.79 13.21 -3.77
C CYS A 331 27.20 13.12 -2.30
N THR A 332 28.34 13.70 -1.97
CA THR A 332 28.90 13.69 -0.60
C THR A 332 28.04 14.42 0.44
N GLU A 333 27.25 15.40 0.00
CA GLU A 333 26.42 16.19 0.91
C GLU A 333 25.08 15.54 1.23
N CYS A 334 24.38 15.00 0.23
CA CYS A 334 23.03 14.47 0.44
C CYS A 334 22.97 12.95 0.58
N ILE A 335 24.07 12.23 0.30
CA ILE A 335 24.15 10.76 0.38
C ILE A 335 25.48 10.37 1.06
N PRO A 336 25.61 10.58 2.38
CA PRO A 336 26.87 10.39 3.08
C PRO A 336 27.37 8.94 3.13
N ASP A 337 26.48 7.98 2.94
CA ASP A 337 26.80 6.53 2.93
C ASP A 337 26.95 5.96 1.52
N GLY A 338 27.11 6.82 0.52
CA GLY A 338 27.20 6.43 -0.89
C GLY A 338 28.60 6.01 -1.34
N VAL A 339 28.67 5.50 -2.57
CA VAL A 339 29.94 5.20 -3.24
C VAL A 339 30.43 6.47 -3.94
N TYR A 340 31.61 6.92 -3.58
CA TYR A 340 32.25 8.12 -4.12
C TYR A 340 33.29 7.78 -5.19
N PRO A 341 33.62 8.72 -6.08
CA PRO A 341 34.71 8.54 -7.04
C PRO A 341 36.03 8.40 -6.28
N PRO A 342 36.93 7.50 -6.71
CA PRO A 342 38.23 7.38 -6.10
C PRO A 342 39.02 8.69 -6.25
N GLU A 343 39.64 9.15 -5.17
CA GLU A 343 40.41 10.42 -5.12
C GLU A 343 41.54 10.52 -6.17
N THR A 344 41.94 9.40 -6.72
CA THR A 344 43.11 9.29 -7.64
C THR A 344 42.77 9.32 -9.12
N ILE A 345 41.51 9.50 -9.52
CA ILE A 345 41.17 9.61 -10.93
C ILE A 345 41.10 11.11 -11.35
N TYR A 346 42.14 11.85 -11.09
CA TYR A 346 42.44 12.99 -11.97
C TYR A 346 43.24 12.46 -13.16
N PRO A 347 42.73 12.56 -14.39
CA PRO A 347 43.57 12.28 -15.52
C PRO A 347 44.70 13.33 -15.47
N VAL A 348 45.92 12.85 -15.43
CA VAL A 348 47.15 13.66 -15.59
C VAL A 348 47.24 14.17 -17.03
N TRP A 349 46.11 14.58 -17.62
CA TRP A 349 46.01 15.10 -18.97
C TRP A 349 45.71 16.59 -18.88
N GLY A 350 46.76 17.39 -18.79
CA GLY A 350 46.60 18.82 -18.95
C GLY A 350 47.46 19.73 -18.08
N ARG A 351 48.54 19.28 -17.49
CA ARG A 351 49.65 20.20 -17.26
C ARG A 351 50.48 20.26 -18.53
N ALA A 352 50.07 21.12 -19.44
CA ALA A 352 51.06 21.70 -20.35
C ALA A 352 52.04 22.45 -19.46
N GLU A 353 53.21 21.90 -19.29
CA GLU A 353 54.37 22.63 -18.80
C GLU A 353 54.63 23.74 -19.79
N ASN A 354 54.21 24.94 -19.44
CA ASN A 354 54.82 26.12 -20.01
C ASN A 354 56.23 26.21 -19.42
N GLU A 355 57.16 25.53 -20.03
CA GLU A 355 58.53 25.88 -19.92
C GLU A 355 58.71 27.20 -20.68
N ASP A 356 58.67 28.28 -19.92
CA ASP A 356 59.29 29.55 -20.35
C ASP A 356 60.76 29.36 -20.34
N SER A 357 61.28 29.32 -21.52
CA SER A 357 62.70 29.59 -21.79
C SER A 357 62.90 31.10 -21.97
N SER A 358 63.60 31.65 -20.99
CA SER A 358 64.49 32.82 -21.04
C SER A 358 64.30 33.89 -22.13
#